data_c4ed2206f7bee3eb0b39cff20ded59f8
#
_entry.id   c4ed2206f7bee3eb0b39cff20ded59f8
#
_cell.length_a   1.000
_cell.length_b   1.000
_cell.length_c   1.000
_cell.angle_alpha   90.00
_cell.angle_beta   90.00
_cell.angle_gamma   90.00
#
_symmetry.space_group_name_H-M   'P 1'
#
loop_
_entity.id
_entity.type
_entity.pdbx_description
1 polymer ?
#
loop_
_entity_poly.entity_id
_entity_poly.type
_entity_poly.pdbx_seq_one_letter_code
_entity_poly.pdbx_strand_id
1 'polypeptide(L)'
;MISMSPRKNILLIATGGTIASKKSDNGLKPQISPDELMQYIPQVKDICDFHAVQLLNLDSSNMEPEHWKMMVHTIHENYEKYDGFVIAHGTDTMAYTAAALSYMIQNSKKPIVITGAQKPIDLEITDAKSNLLDSFLYASDENSQGVQIVFDGKVIAGTRAKKVRSKSYNAFSSIDFPCLAMI
;
A
#
# COMPACT_ATOMS: atom_id res chain seq x y z
N MET A 1 32.48 -12.37 -8.93
CA MET A 1 31.83 -11.11 -8.56
C MET A 1 30.32 -11.37 -8.61
N ILE A 2 29.66 -11.41 -7.47
CA ILE A 2 28.20 -11.46 -7.42
C ILE A 2 27.74 -10.07 -7.83
N SER A 3 27.14 -9.95 -9.02
CA SER A 3 26.48 -8.72 -9.44
C SER A 3 25.30 -8.51 -8.49
N MET A 4 25.43 -7.60 -7.54
CA MET A 4 24.27 -7.14 -6.78
C MET A 4 23.39 -6.38 -7.76
N SER A 5 22.17 -6.87 -7.98
CA SER A 5 21.15 -6.10 -8.71
C SER A 5 21.03 -4.70 -8.09
N PRO A 6 20.88 -3.64 -8.90
CA PRO A 6 20.73 -2.30 -8.36
C PRO A 6 19.51 -2.28 -7.42
N ARG A 7 19.66 -1.60 -6.28
CA ARG A 7 18.56 -1.43 -5.32
C ARG A 7 17.38 -0.77 -6.01
N LYS A 8 16.20 -1.31 -5.78
CA LYS A 8 14.94 -0.73 -6.28
C LYS A 8 14.67 0.59 -5.57
N ASN A 9 14.11 1.54 -6.29
CA ASN A 9 13.66 2.82 -5.77
C ASN A 9 12.12 2.86 -5.78
N ILE A 10 11.51 2.90 -4.61
CA ILE A 10 10.06 2.78 -4.42
C ILE A 10 9.45 4.10 -3.97
N LEU A 11 8.33 4.51 -4.57
CA LEU A 11 7.56 5.66 -4.13
C LEU A 11 6.43 5.22 -3.19
N LEU A 12 6.46 5.72 -1.95
CA LEU A 12 5.33 5.63 -1.03
C LEU A 12 4.36 6.79 -1.28
N ILE A 13 3.12 6.48 -1.60
CA ILE A 13 2.03 7.44 -1.79
C ILE A 13 1.05 7.29 -0.61
N ALA A 14 1.02 8.25 0.28
CA ALA A 14 0.12 8.22 1.42
C ALA A 14 -1.20 8.93 1.09
N THR A 15 -2.31 8.26 1.40
CA THR A 15 -3.68 8.78 1.18
C THR A 15 -4.47 8.95 2.47
N GLY A 16 -3.88 8.64 3.62
CA GLY A 16 -4.52 8.65 4.93
C GLY A 16 -4.88 7.25 5.43
N GLY A 17 -6.08 7.10 5.97
CA GLY A 17 -6.56 5.83 6.54
C GLY A 17 -6.02 5.53 7.94
N THR A 18 -6.46 4.41 8.51
CA THR A 18 -6.12 3.98 9.89
C THR A 18 -4.62 3.80 10.10
N ILE A 19 -3.88 3.36 9.10
CA ILE A 19 -2.44 3.14 9.20
C ILE A 19 -1.68 4.40 9.61
N ALA A 20 -2.12 5.57 9.12
CA ALA A 20 -1.53 6.88 9.40
C ALA A 20 -2.32 7.66 10.47
N SER A 21 -3.26 7.03 11.18
CA SER A 21 -4.11 7.72 12.15
C SER A 21 -3.51 7.69 13.55
N LYS A 22 -3.79 8.75 14.31
CA LYS A 22 -3.58 8.81 15.78
C LYS A 22 -4.91 8.90 16.50
N LYS A 23 -4.93 8.42 17.73
CA LYS A 23 -6.11 8.53 18.61
C LYS A 23 -6.34 9.98 18.98
N SER A 24 -7.54 10.50 18.76
CA SER A 24 -7.97 11.83 19.19
C SER A 24 -9.27 11.75 19.98
N ASP A 25 -9.68 12.82 20.64
CA ASP A 25 -10.93 12.89 21.42
C ASP A 25 -12.18 12.62 20.56
N ASN A 26 -12.07 12.83 19.24
CA ASN A 26 -13.14 12.62 18.26
C ASN A 26 -12.94 11.36 17.39
N GLY A 27 -12.17 10.37 17.87
CA GLY A 27 -11.86 9.13 17.13
C GLY A 27 -10.49 9.15 16.47
N LEU A 28 -10.29 8.26 15.50
CA LEU A 28 -9.04 8.17 14.72
C LEU A 28 -9.02 9.24 13.62
N LYS A 29 -7.92 9.99 13.54
CA LYS A 29 -7.68 10.94 12.44
C LYS A 29 -6.31 10.70 11.82
N PRO A 30 -6.18 10.70 10.48
CA PRO A 30 -4.89 10.64 9.82
C PRO A 30 -4.01 11.85 10.23
N GLN A 31 -2.90 11.61 10.91
CA GLN A 31 -2.03 12.63 11.47
C GLN A 31 -0.54 12.29 11.34
N ILE A 32 -0.21 11.06 10.93
CA ILE A 32 1.18 10.60 10.76
C ILE A 32 1.59 10.91 9.34
N SER A 33 2.68 11.67 9.18
CA SER A 33 3.25 11.96 7.87
C SER A 33 3.88 10.71 7.24
N PRO A 34 4.08 10.68 5.91
CA PRO A 34 4.75 9.56 5.25
C PRO A 34 6.15 9.28 5.82
N ASP A 35 6.91 10.31 6.14
CA ASP A 35 8.25 10.16 6.73
C ASP A 35 8.20 9.59 8.15
N GLU A 36 7.18 9.96 8.94
CA GLU A 36 6.95 9.35 10.25
C GLU A 36 6.55 7.88 10.13
N LEU A 37 5.70 7.51 9.14
CA LEU A 37 5.35 6.11 8.88
C LEU A 37 6.61 5.24 8.68
N MET A 38 7.58 5.76 7.93
CA MET A 38 8.80 5.02 7.62
C MET A 38 9.72 4.84 8.84
N GLN A 39 9.60 5.67 9.88
CA GLN A 39 10.35 5.50 11.12
C GLN A 39 9.92 4.26 11.92
N TYR A 40 8.69 3.78 11.71
CA TYR A 40 8.18 2.56 12.35
C TYR A 40 8.68 1.26 11.69
N ILE A 41 9.24 1.35 10.48
CA ILE A 41 9.78 0.21 9.72
C ILE A 41 11.19 0.50 9.18
N PRO A 42 12.18 0.77 10.05
CA PRO A 42 13.53 1.15 9.62
C PRO A 42 14.20 0.08 8.74
N GLN A 43 13.75 -1.18 8.80
CA GLN A 43 14.25 -2.32 8.01
C GLN A 43 14.05 -2.14 6.50
N VAL A 44 13.13 -1.27 6.07
CA VAL A 44 12.94 -0.95 4.64
C VAL A 44 14.23 -0.45 3.99
N LYS A 45 15.08 0.26 4.76
CA LYS A 45 16.38 0.74 4.28
C LYS A 45 17.32 -0.39 3.85
N ASP A 46 17.12 -1.60 4.34
CA ASP A 46 17.91 -2.77 3.95
C ASP A 46 17.36 -3.45 2.68
N ILE A 47 16.08 -3.15 2.32
CA ILE A 47 15.36 -3.75 1.21
C ILE A 47 15.50 -2.89 -0.05
N CYS A 48 15.18 -1.60 0.04
CA CYS A 48 15.13 -0.69 -1.10
C CYS A 48 15.44 0.76 -0.71
N ASP A 49 15.67 1.59 -1.70
CA ASP A 49 15.60 3.03 -1.56
C ASP A 49 14.14 3.47 -1.71
N PHE A 50 13.74 4.53 -1.02
CA PHE A 50 12.37 5.00 -1.10
C PHE A 50 12.26 6.51 -0.95
N HIS A 51 11.21 7.07 -1.55
CA HIS A 51 10.71 8.40 -1.28
C HIS A 51 9.25 8.33 -0.86
N ALA A 52 8.77 9.36 -0.20
CA ALA A 52 7.41 9.38 0.29
C ALA A 52 6.72 10.71 -0.01
N VAL A 53 5.46 10.63 -0.45
CA VAL A 53 4.62 11.80 -0.74
C VAL A 53 3.26 11.67 -0.06
N GLN A 54 2.76 12.78 0.48
CA GLN A 54 1.38 12.86 0.97
C GLN A 54 0.51 13.35 -0.19
N LEU A 55 -0.27 12.45 -0.78
CA LEU A 55 -1.20 12.80 -1.86
C LEU A 55 -2.55 13.24 -1.32
N LEU A 56 -3.10 12.48 -0.39
CA LEU A 56 -4.39 12.70 0.25
C LEU A 56 -4.27 12.46 1.76
N ASN A 57 -5.21 13.00 2.52
CA ASN A 57 -5.28 12.77 3.96
C ASN A 57 -6.74 12.59 4.40
N LEU A 58 -7.34 11.45 4.03
CA LEU A 58 -8.76 11.19 4.28
C LEU A 58 -9.04 9.79 4.81
N ASP A 59 -10.20 9.66 5.43
CA ASP A 59 -10.81 8.36 5.67
C ASP A 59 -11.23 7.76 4.33
N SER A 60 -10.95 6.47 4.11
CA SER A 60 -11.26 5.83 2.83
C SER A 60 -12.75 5.75 2.52
N SER A 61 -13.63 5.88 3.50
CA SER A 61 -15.08 5.99 3.27
C SER A 61 -15.47 7.23 2.46
N ASN A 62 -14.58 8.24 2.41
CA ASN A 62 -14.74 9.45 1.61
C ASN A 62 -14.00 9.38 0.26
N MET A 63 -13.57 8.18 -0.17
CA MET A 63 -12.90 7.98 -1.45
C MET A 63 -13.87 8.18 -2.61
N GLU A 64 -13.49 9.03 -3.55
CA GLU A 64 -14.26 9.37 -4.74
C GLU A 64 -13.46 9.05 -6.02
N PRO A 65 -14.10 8.94 -7.19
CA PRO A 65 -13.40 8.67 -8.46
C PRO A 65 -12.30 9.66 -8.79
N GLU A 66 -12.44 10.93 -8.40
CA GLU A 66 -11.41 11.96 -8.62
C GLU A 66 -10.11 11.63 -7.85
N HIS A 67 -10.22 11.04 -6.67
CA HIS A 67 -9.06 10.61 -5.90
C HIS A 67 -8.29 9.47 -6.60
N TRP A 68 -8.99 8.55 -7.27
CA TRP A 68 -8.33 7.53 -8.10
C TRP A 68 -7.59 8.14 -9.29
N LYS A 69 -8.18 9.16 -9.94
CA LYS A 69 -7.49 9.90 -11.03
C LYS A 69 -6.22 10.59 -10.52
N MET A 70 -6.26 11.17 -9.32
CA MET A 70 -5.08 11.78 -8.69
C MET A 70 -3.98 10.74 -8.45
N MET A 71 -4.33 9.54 -7.93
CA MET A 71 -3.37 8.45 -7.74
C MET A 71 -2.75 8.00 -9.07
N VAL A 72 -3.58 7.80 -10.11
CA VAL A 72 -3.13 7.43 -11.45
C VAL A 72 -2.17 8.48 -12.02
N HIS A 73 -2.52 9.75 -11.90
CA HIS A 73 -1.69 10.86 -12.37
C HIS A 73 -0.35 10.91 -11.64
N THR A 74 -0.36 10.78 -10.32
CA THR A 74 0.87 10.73 -9.51
C THR A 74 1.77 9.56 -9.91
N ILE A 75 1.20 8.37 -10.13
CA ILE A 75 1.96 7.21 -10.60
C ILE A 75 2.53 7.48 -11.99
N HIS A 76 1.73 8.00 -12.91
CA HIS A 76 2.15 8.29 -14.28
C HIS A 76 3.32 9.30 -14.34
N GLU A 77 3.24 10.40 -13.61
CA GLU A 77 4.29 11.43 -13.56
C GLU A 77 5.62 10.92 -12.96
N ASN A 78 5.54 9.86 -12.15
CA ASN A 78 6.67 9.28 -11.47
C ASN A 78 7.09 7.92 -12.01
N TYR A 79 6.41 7.43 -13.06
CA TYR A 79 6.58 6.07 -13.55
C TYR A 79 8.02 5.76 -13.98
N GLU A 80 8.68 6.71 -14.65
CA GLU A 80 10.07 6.53 -15.12
C GLU A 80 11.12 6.73 -14.01
N LYS A 81 10.74 7.36 -12.89
CA LYS A 81 11.67 7.70 -11.80
C LYS A 81 11.79 6.59 -10.75
N TYR A 82 10.74 5.77 -10.62
CA TYR A 82 10.66 4.74 -9.58
C TYR A 82 10.46 3.36 -10.19
N ASP A 83 10.94 2.33 -9.49
CA ASP A 83 10.82 0.93 -9.89
C ASP A 83 9.49 0.30 -9.46
N GLY A 84 8.81 0.91 -8.49
CA GLY A 84 7.52 0.47 -7.98
C GLY A 84 6.86 1.50 -7.08
N PHE A 85 5.63 1.23 -6.70
CA PHE A 85 4.79 2.13 -5.93
C PHE A 85 4.12 1.38 -4.78
N VAL A 86 4.11 1.98 -3.60
CA VAL A 86 3.35 1.52 -2.43
C VAL A 86 2.35 2.60 -2.05
N ILE A 87 1.07 2.27 -1.98
CA ILE A 87 -0.01 3.20 -1.61
C ILE A 87 -0.51 2.82 -0.22
N ALA A 88 -0.30 3.70 0.76
CA ALA A 88 -0.90 3.57 2.08
C ALA A 88 -2.34 4.11 2.06
N HIS A 89 -3.32 3.25 2.33
CA HIS A 89 -4.74 3.49 2.11
C HIS A 89 -5.59 3.03 3.30
N GLY A 90 -6.76 3.60 3.46
CA GLY A 90 -7.76 3.10 4.42
C GLY A 90 -8.40 1.80 3.93
N THR A 91 -8.69 0.86 4.87
CA THR A 91 -9.08 -0.50 4.51
C THR A 91 -10.51 -0.63 3.97
N ASP A 92 -11.43 0.31 4.26
CA ASP A 92 -12.85 0.15 3.95
C ASP A 92 -13.14 0.15 2.44
N THR A 93 -12.44 0.99 1.68
CA THR A 93 -12.59 1.07 0.23
C THR A 93 -11.35 0.62 -0.55
N MET A 94 -10.35 0.04 0.13
CA MET A 94 -9.09 -0.38 -0.50
C MET A 94 -9.29 -1.35 -1.66
N ALA A 95 -10.23 -2.31 -1.53
CA ALA A 95 -10.56 -3.24 -2.60
C ALA A 95 -11.13 -2.55 -3.84
N TYR A 96 -11.94 -1.52 -3.66
CA TYR A 96 -12.50 -0.74 -4.77
C TYR A 96 -11.43 0.11 -5.43
N THR A 97 -10.55 0.75 -4.66
CA THR A 97 -9.40 1.48 -5.19
C THR A 97 -8.47 0.55 -5.97
N ALA A 98 -8.17 -0.64 -5.45
CA ALA A 98 -7.34 -1.62 -6.15
C ALA A 98 -7.95 -2.06 -7.47
N ALA A 99 -9.26 -2.32 -7.51
CA ALA A 99 -9.97 -2.64 -8.73
C ALA A 99 -9.95 -1.47 -9.72
N ALA A 100 -10.26 -0.24 -9.27
CA ALA A 100 -10.24 0.95 -10.11
C ALA A 100 -8.86 1.17 -10.74
N LEU A 101 -7.79 1.16 -9.94
CA LEU A 101 -6.42 1.32 -10.44
C LEU A 101 -6.02 0.20 -11.40
N SER A 102 -6.47 -1.04 -11.18
CA SER A 102 -6.20 -2.16 -12.09
C SER A 102 -6.78 -1.94 -13.49
N TYR A 103 -7.93 -1.29 -13.61
CA TYR A 103 -8.55 -0.97 -14.90
C TYR A 103 -8.03 0.35 -15.48
N MET A 104 -7.64 1.31 -14.66
CA MET A 104 -7.12 2.60 -15.12
C MET A 104 -5.64 2.52 -15.51
N ILE A 105 -4.86 1.60 -14.90
CA ILE A 105 -3.42 1.38 -15.19
C ILE A 105 -3.25 -0.06 -15.67
N GLN A 106 -3.45 -0.29 -16.95
CA GLN A 106 -3.37 -1.62 -17.55
C GLN A 106 -1.92 -1.96 -17.93
N ASN A 107 -1.56 -3.24 -17.74
CA ASN A 107 -0.28 -3.81 -18.17
C ASN A 107 0.96 -3.11 -17.57
N SER A 108 0.85 -2.54 -16.38
CA SER A 108 2.02 -1.98 -15.68
C SER A 108 3.09 -3.06 -15.49
N LYS A 109 4.30 -2.78 -15.94
CA LYS A 109 5.48 -3.63 -15.70
C LYS A 109 6.10 -3.39 -14.34
N LYS A 110 5.67 -2.35 -13.65
CA LYS A 110 6.10 -2.01 -12.29
C LYS A 110 4.98 -2.35 -11.30
N PRO A 111 5.32 -2.82 -10.10
CA PRO A 111 4.33 -3.10 -9.07
C PRO A 111 3.68 -1.80 -8.55
N ILE A 112 2.38 -1.87 -8.37
CA ILE A 112 1.55 -0.85 -7.71
C ILE A 112 0.84 -1.56 -6.56
N VAL A 113 1.45 -1.50 -5.39
CA VAL A 113 1.01 -2.22 -4.20
C VAL A 113 0.15 -1.32 -3.34
N ILE A 114 -1.04 -1.76 -2.97
CA ILE A 114 -1.92 -1.04 -2.07
C ILE A 114 -1.97 -1.79 -0.75
N THR A 115 -1.79 -1.08 0.34
CA THR A 115 -1.83 -1.63 1.70
C THR A 115 -2.48 -0.66 2.68
N GLY A 116 -2.73 -1.14 3.86
CA GLY A 116 -3.33 -0.38 4.95
C GLY A 116 -3.24 -1.16 6.26
N ALA A 117 -4.00 -0.76 7.25
CA ALA A 117 -4.02 -1.46 8.52
C ALA A 117 -5.38 -1.37 9.21
N GLN A 118 -5.70 -2.38 10.01
CA GLN A 118 -6.85 -2.37 10.90
C GLN A 118 -6.58 -1.54 12.17
N LYS A 119 -5.29 -1.36 12.52
CA LYS A 119 -4.88 -0.55 13.68
C LYS A 119 -3.80 0.46 13.29
N PRO A 120 -3.77 1.63 13.96
CA PRO A 120 -2.72 2.64 13.78
C PRO A 120 -1.31 2.08 13.99
N ILE A 121 -0.34 2.60 13.24
CA ILE A 121 1.04 2.11 13.26
C ILE A 121 1.78 2.43 14.57
N ASP A 122 1.36 3.45 15.30
CA ASP A 122 1.95 3.89 16.56
C ASP A 122 1.58 2.99 17.76
N LEU A 123 0.64 2.07 17.57
CA LEU A 123 0.30 1.09 18.60
C LEU A 123 1.38 0.01 18.71
N GLU A 124 1.56 -0.51 19.92
CA GLU A 124 2.49 -1.61 20.19
C GLU A 124 2.08 -2.88 19.42
N ILE A 125 0.79 -3.23 19.49
CA ILE A 125 0.20 -4.36 18.79
C ILE A 125 -0.60 -3.82 17.60
N THR A 126 -0.03 -3.94 16.39
CA THR A 126 -0.61 -3.47 15.15
C THR A 126 -0.22 -4.37 13.98
N ASP A 127 -1.11 -4.46 13.00
CA ASP A 127 -0.85 -5.09 11.70
C ASP A 127 -0.14 -4.15 10.71
N ALA A 128 -0.07 -2.85 11.04
CA ALA A 128 0.45 -1.83 10.13
C ALA A 128 1.91 -2.03 9.74
N LYS A 129 2.75 -2.41 10.72
CA LYS A 129 4.21 -2.55 10.50
C LYS A 129 4.50 -3.71 9.55
N SER A 130 3.89 -4.88 9.77
CA SER A 130 4.04 -6.02 8.87
C SER A 130 3.47 -5.74 7.49
N ASN A 131 2.23 -5.25 7.41
CA ASN A 131 1.61 -4.94 6.11
C ASN A 131 2.43 -3.96 5.26
N LEU A 132 2.98 -2.94 5.89
CA LEU A 132 3.79 -1.94 5.18
C LEU A 132 5.15 -2.53 4.77
N LEU A 133 5.83 -3.27 5.65
CA LEU A 133 7.10 -3.93 5.34
C LEU A 133 6.94 -4.95 4.21
N ASP A 134 5.94 -5.82 4.29
CA ASP A 134 5.62 -6.81 3.28
C ASP A 134 5.32 -6.16 1.91
N SER A 135 4.68 -4.98 1.93
CA SER A 135 4.42 -4.21 0.71
C SER A 135 5.69 -3.72 0.04
N PHE A 136 6.68 -3.26 0.81
CA PHE A 136 7.99 -2.88 0.26
C PHE A 136 8.79 -4.09 -0.21
N LEU A 137 8.74 -5.21 0.52
CA LEU A 137 9.36 -6.47 0.09
C LEU A 137 8.81 -6.91 -1.26
N TYR A 138 7.49 -6.98 -1.40
CA TYR A 138 6.87 -7.38 -2.66
C TYR A 138 7.11 -6.37 -3.78
N ALA A 139 7.02 -5.07 -3.50
CA ALA A 139 7.29 -4.03 -4.51
C ALA A 139 8.74 -4.04 -5.01
N SER A 140 9.66 -4.60 -4.22
CA SER A 140 11.09 -4.71 -4.56
C SER A 140 11.45 -6.02 -5.26
N ASP A 141 10.53 -6.98 -5.34
CA ASP A 141 10.75 -8.25 -6.04
C ASP A 141 10.77 -8.04 -7.56
N GLU A 142 11.70 -8.70 -8.25
CA GLU A 142 11.89 -8.54 -9.70
C GLU A 142 10.72 -9.09 -10.52
N ASN A 143 9.93 -10.01 -9.97
CA ASN A 143 8.79 -10.63 -10.63
C ASN A 143 7.48 -9.89 -10.35
N SER A 144 7.48 -8.91 -9.46
CA SER A 144 6.28 -8.15 -9.11
C SER A 144 5.89 -7.17 -10.22
N GLN A 145 4.62 -7.12 -10.58
CA GLN A 145 4.10 -6.20 -11.61
C GLN A 145 2.59 -6.03 -11.49
N GLY A 146 2.06 -4.91 -11.98
CA GLY A 146 0.63 -4.61 -11.99
C GLY A 146 0.11 -4.14 -10.63
N VAL A 147 -1.20 -4.20 -10.41
CA VAL A 147 -1.87 -3.69 -9.20
C VAL A 147 -2.27 -4.82 -8.27
N GLN A 148 -1.80 -4.79 -7.01
CA GLN A 148 -2.09 -5.77 -5.99
C GLN A 148 -2.42 -5.11 -4.65
N ILE A 149 -3.12 -5.86 -3.81
CA ILE A 149 -3.20 -5.61 -2.37
C ILE A 149 -2.22 -6.54 -1.67
N VAL A 150 -1.38 -5.99 -0.80
CA VAL A 150 -0.57 -6.76 0.15
C VAL A 150 -1.13 -6.53 1.55
N PHE A 151 -1.60 -7.61 2.18
CA PHE A 151 -2.24 -7.55 3.48
C PHE A 151 -2.18 -8.91 4.18
N ASP A 152 -1.78 -8.93 5.46
CA ASP A 152 -1.69 -10.15 6.28
C ASP A 152 -0.84 -11.24 5.60
N GLY A 153 0.35 -10.87 5.08
CA GLY A 153 1.29 -11.76 4.40
C GLY A 153 0.81 -12.29 3.05
N LYS A 154 -0.30 -11.76 2.49
CA LYS A 154 -0.89 -12.21 1.23
C LYS A 154 -0.78 -11.16 0.15
N VAL A 155 -0.43 -11.60 -1.04
CA VAL A 155 -0.48 -10.77 -2.26
C VAL A 155 -1.72 -11.15 -3.05
N ILE A 156 -2.64 -10.22 -3.18
CA ILE A 156 -3.94 -10.43 -3.82
C ILE A 156 -4.04 -9.56 -5.07
N ALA A 157 -4.45 -10.14 -6.20
CA ALA A 157 -4.71 -9.37 -7.42
C ALA A 157 -5.74 -8.26 -7.15
N GLY A 158 -5.46 -7.04 -7.61
CA GLY A 158 -6.29 -5.87 -7.31
C GLY A 158 -7.75 -6.00 -7.73
N THR A 159 -8.03 -6.77 -8.78
CA THR A 159 -9.38 -7.08 -9.26
C THR A 159 -10.09 -8.20 -8.51
N ARG A 160 -9.40 -8.90 -7.59
CA ARG A 160 -9.91 -10.08 -6.88
C ARG A 160 -10.04 -9.87 -5.38
N ALA A 161 -9.55 -8.75 -4.87
CA ALA A 161 -9.56 -8.49 -3.44
C ALA A 161 -10.96 -8.12 -2.94
N LYS A 162 -11.31 -8.66 -1.77
CA LYS A 162 -12.52 -8.31 -1.03
C LYS A 162 -12.20 -8.18 0.46
N LYS A 163 -12.66 -7.11 1.10
CA LYS A 163 -12.66 -7.01 2.56
C LYS A 163 -13.77 -7.90 3.12
N VAL A 164 -13.39 -8.96 3.81
CA VAL A 164 -14.32 -9.96 4.35
C VAL A 164 -14.49 -9.88 5.87
N ARG A 165 -13.64 -9.09 6.53
CA ARG A 165 -13.72 -8.85 7.99
C ARG A 165 -13.41 -7.39 8.30
N SER A 166 -14.18 -6.84 9.25
CA SER A 166 -14.07 -5.41 9.62
C SER A 166 -13.04 -5.13 10.73
N LYS A 167 -12.65 -6.11 11.54
CA LYS A 167 -11.79 -5.92 12.72
C LYS A 167 -10.57 -6.83 12.79
N SER A 168 -10.62 -8.00 12.17
CA SER A 168 -9.51 -8.97 12.19
C SER A 168 -8.38 -8.55 11.27
N TYR A 169 -7.14 -8.93 11.60
CA TYR A 169 -5.98 -8.65 10.77
C TYR A 169 -6.06 -9.35 9.41
N ASN A 170 -6.57 -10.60 9.35
CA ASN A 170 -6.84 -11.28 8.08
C ASN A 170 -8.11 -10.75 7.39
N ALA A 171 -8.15 -9.45 7.13
CA ALA A 171 -9.34 -8.75 6.68
C ALA A 171 -9.67 -8.96 5.19
N PHE A 172 -8.70 -9.30 4.36
CA PHE A 172 -8.86 -9.43 2.91
C PHE A 172 -8.73 -10.87 2.43
N SER A 173 -9.53 -11.20 1.42
CA SER A 173 -9.48 -12.49 0.72
C SER A 173 -9.43 -12.26 -0.79
N SER A 174 -8.80 -13.19 -1.50
CA SER A 174 -8.91 -13.31 -2.95
C SER A 174 -10.17 -14.09 -3.28
N ILE A 175 -11.03 -13.56 -4.14
CA ILE A 175 -12.32 -14.15 -4.49
C ILE A 175 -12.20 -14.88 -5.83
N ASP A 176 -12.50 -16.18 -5.82
CA ASP A 176 -12.48 -17.07 -6.98
C ASP A 176 -11.16 -17.02 -7.77
N PHE A 177 -10.07 -16.74 -7.07
CA PHE A 177 -8.72 -16.67 -7.64
C PHE A 177 -7.69 -16.91 -6.52
N PRO A 178 -6.58 -17.62 -6.77
CA PRO A 178 -5.54 -17.81 -5.76
C PRO A 178 -4.86 -16.48 -5.39
N CYS A 179 -4.25 -16.42 -4.21
CA CYS A 179 -3.28 -15.37 -3.92
C CYS A 179 -2.11 -15.49 -4.91
N LEU A 180 -1.57 -14.35 -5.35
CA LEU A 180 -0.45 -14.32 -6.29
C LEU A 180 0.85 -14.75 -5.61
N ALA A 181 1.01 -14.43 -4.33
CA ALA A 181 2.13 -14.83 -3.50
C ALA A 181 1.74 -14.83 -2.00
N MET A 182 2.60 -15.45 -1.19
CA MET A 182 2.64 -15.38 0.26
C MET A 182 4.01 -14.85 0.67
N ILE A 183 4.06 -13.95 1.64
CA ILE A 183 5.28 -13.31 2.16
C ILE A 183 5.63 -13.90 3.51
#